data_8150f11227394b1da41bf3cdad680df2
#
_entry.id   8150f11227394b1da41bf3cdad680df2
#
_cell.length_a   1.000
_cell.length_b   1.000
_cell.length_c   1.000
_cell.angle_alpha   90.00
_cell.angle_beta   90.00
_cell.angle_gamma   90.00
#
_symmetry.space_group_name_H-M   'P 1'
#
loop_
_entity.id
_entity.type
_entity.pdbx_description
1 polymer ?
#
loop_
_entity_poly.entity_id
_entity_poly.type
_entity_poly.pdbx_seq_one_letter_code
_entity_poly.pdbx_strand_id
1 'polypeptide(L)'
;MDLENDLTKTVLNNYIDKDKFLSTGNLSARLILNHGQNDNVYRVLKMELATCKSFTFAVAFVTQEGFTSFLTVLSDLAKRGIHGRVLTSTYLYFNEPEAFRSLMKVPNIETRIFNERDPKTNKKLPFHAKGYLFEHEGYRSAIIGSSNLTSGALISNYEWNLNVNSLDNAEITEQINLQIEAEWRKATPLTEQWLSQYQKHYDQNNLVESEIAENKHSNKIQPNKMQKEALGEIQSLRQSGENTALIISATGTGKTYLGAFDVRTFKPKRFLYVVHREQILQKSKQSFYNVIGGNYSDYGIYSGNHQEGLNSKYVFATVQTLAKDENLKKFAKDAFDYILFDEAHHLGAAQELKIFKYFRPKFCLGMTATPERTDDFNIYKLFNYNIAYEIRLQNALDQDMLCPFHYYGVEDYIYQNELINGASSLNRLVSDERVNYILQQTDYYGYSGRILHGLIFCSRKKEAEILAEKLTKKDCPSLAISGTDSISKREKAVKRLEKGQVKYLITVDVFNEGVDIPCINQIVLLRNTQSSIVFVQQLGRGLRK
;
A
#
# COMPACT_ATOMS: atom_id res chain seq x y z
N MET A 1 21.50 3.57 -37.77
CA MET A 1 20.10 3.97 -38.05
C MET A 1 20.17 5.47 -38.35
N ASP A 2 19.63 5.93 -39.44
CA ASP A 2 19.62 7.36 -39.79
C ASP A 2 18.50 8.04 -38.98
N LEU A 3 18.86 8.58 -37.83
CA LEU A 3 17.96 9.18 -36.84
C LEU A 3 17.15 10.34 -37.42
N GLU A 4 17.78 11.17 -38.28
CA GLU A 4 17.13 12.30 -38.92
C GLU A 4 16.03 11.85 -39.90
N ASN A 5 16.29 10.81 -40.69
CA ASN A 5 15.31 10.24 -41.62
C ASN A 5 14.15 9.57 -40.87
N ASP A 6 14.43 8.87 -39.77
CA ASP A 6 13.42 8.24 -38.94
C ASP A 6 12.52 9.29 -38.25
N LEU A 7 13.11 10.34 -37.68
CA LEU A 7 12.36 11.43 -37.08
C LEU A 7 11.54 12.20 -38.12
N THR A 8 12.10 12.45 -39.32
CA THR A 8 11.38 13.09 -40.40
C THR A 8 10.13 12.30 -40.79
N LYS A 9 10.27 11.00 -41.00
CA LYS A 9 9.12 10.10 -41.27
C LYS A 9 8.09 10.12 -40.14
N THR A 10 8.55 10.12 -38.91
CA THR A 10 7.70 10.19 -37.73
C THR A 10 6.91 11.50 -37.67
N VAL A 11 7.55 12.62 -37.91
CA VAL A 11 6.87 13.94 -37.97
C VAL A 11 5.82 13.97 -39.09
N LEU A 12 6.16 13.50 -40.29
CA LEU A 12 5.21 13.43 -41.41
C LEU A 12 4.02 12.52 -41.08
N ASN A 13 4.27 11.37 -40.47
CA ASN A 13 3.25 10.42 -40.02
C ASN A 13 2.33 11.01 -38.94
N ASN A 14 2.88 11.74 -37.98
CA ASN A 14 2.11 12.29 -36.86
C ASN A 14 1.31 13.54 -37.21
N TYR A 15 1.84 14.40 -38.11
CA TYR A 15 1.27 15.74 -38.35
C TYR A 15 0.71 15.97 -39.75
N ILE A 16 1.00 15.08 -40.71
CA ILE A 16 0.55 15.26 -42.08
C ILE A 16 -0.39 14.14 -42.53
N ASP A 17 0.07 12.89 -42.59
CA ASP A 17 -0.74 11.76 -43.05
C ASP A 17 -0.14 10.42 -42.61
N LYS A 18 -0.84 9.74 -41.67
CA LYS A 18 -0.38 8.46 -41.13
C LYS A 18 -0.39 7.30 -42.15
N ASP A 19 -1.18 7.42 -43.19
CA ASP A 19 -1.35 6.35 -44.18
C ASP A 19 -0.31 6.43 -45.30
N LYS A 20 0.35 7.59 -45.46
CA LYS A 20 1.35 7.83 -46.50
C LYS A 20 2.79 7.66 -46.03
N PHE A 21 3.04 7.80 -44.74
CA PHE A 21 4.39 7.79 -44.20
C PHE A 21 4.58 6.62 -43.23
N LEU A 22 5.50 5.72 -43.58
CA LEU A 22 5.90 4.61 -42.71
C LEU A 22 6.89 5.12 -41.67
N SER A 23 6.54 5.02 -40.40
CA SER A 23 7.39 5.35 -39.26
C SER A 23 7.64 4.11 -38.39
N THR A 24 8.81 4.00 -37.79
CA THR A 24 9.13 2.96 -36.81
C THR A 24 8.34 3.16 -35.50
N GLY A 25 7.77 4.34 -35.29
CA GLY A 25 7.04 4.70 -34.08
C GLY A 25 7.91 5.01 -32.85
N ASN A 26 9.22 4.79 -32.93
CA ASN A 26 10.12 4.95 -31.77
C ASN A 26 10.25 6.41 -31.31
N LEU A 27 10.18 7.37 -32.25
CA LEU A 27 10.30 8.80 -31.97
C LEU A 27 8.97 9.54 -32.16
N SER A 28 7.85 8.83 -32.25
CA SER A 28 6.54 9.42 -32.47
C SER A 28 6.10 10.25 -31.27
N ALA A 29 5.57 11.45 -31.55
CA ALA A 29 4.86 12.21 -30.53
C ALA A 29 3.61 11.40 -30.11
N ARG A 30 3.39 11.29 -28.82
CA ARG A 30 2.27 10.48 -28.29
C ARG A 30 1.64 11.07 -27.05
N LEU A 31 0.36 10.86 -26.91
CA LEU A 31 -0.38 11.15 -25.70
C LEU A 31 -0.20 9.96 -24.74
N ILE A 32 0.25 10.24 -23.52
CA ILE A 32 0.43 9.26 -22.45
C ILE A 32 -0.71 9.43 -21.46
N LEU A 33 -1.47 8.36 -21.26
CA LEU A 33 -2.62 8.29 -20.35
C LEU A 33 -2.41 7.16 -19.35
N ASN A 34 -2.90 7.32 -18.12
CA ASN A 34 -2.87 6.23 -17.13
C ASN A 34 -4.01 5.21 -17.31
N HIS A 35 -4.75 5.26 -18.43
CA HIS A 35 -5.84 4.36 -18.75
C HIS A 35 -5.46 3.41 -19.86
N GLY A 36 -5.28 2.14 -19.52
CA GLY A 36 -4.94 1.08 -20.44
C GLY A 36 -3.88 0.16 -19.86
N GLN A 37 -3.85 -1.10 -20.32
CA GLN A 37 -2.96 -2.12 -19.74
C GLN A 37 -1.47 -1.91 -20.01
N ASN A 38 -1.07 -1.02 -20.92
CA ASN A 38 0.31 -0.96 -21.39
C ASN A 38 1.03 0.39 -21.29
N ASP A 39 0.34 1.52 -21.15
CA ASP A 39 0.98 2.84 -21.17
C ASP A 39 0.50 3.70 -19.99
N ASN A 40 1.26 3.71 -18.91
CA ASN A 40 1.15 4.70 -17.86
C ASN A 40 2.41 5.58 -17.82
N VAL A 41 2.29 6.73 -17.16
CA VAL A 41 3.39 7.70 -17.05
C VAL A 41 4.63 7.08 -16.41
N TYR A 42 4.45 6.28 -15.38
CA TYR A 42 5.55 5.57 -14.70
C TYR A 42 6.38 4.72 -15.65
N ARG A 43 5.72 3.91 -16.47
CA ARG A 43 6.39 3.01 -17.42
C ARG A 43 7.18 3.80 -18.47
N VAL A 44 6.58 4.87 -18.99
CA VAL A 44 7.24 5.70 -19.99
C VAL A 44 8.46 6.40 -19.40
N LEU A 45 8.34 7.02 -18.22
CA LEU A 45 9.48 7.63 -17.54
C LEU A 45 10.59 6.63 -17.26
N LYS A 46 10.25 5.39 -16.85
CA LYS A 46 11.22 4.33 -16.62
C LYS A 46 11.95 3.91 -17.90
N MET A 47 11.26 3.86 -19.03
CA MET A 47 11.87 3.55 -20.33
C MET A 47 12.84 4.66 -20.78
N GLU A 48 12.45 5.93 -20.64
CA GLU A 48 13.31 7.07 -20.95
C GLU A 48 14.57 7.08 -20.06
N LEU A 49 14.41 6.90 -18.75
CA LEU A 49 15.52 6.80 -17.79
C LEU A 49 16.48 5.64 -18.13
N ALA A 50 15.99 4.52 -18.62
CA ALA A 50 16.85 3.37 -18.91
C ALA A 50 17.88 3.64 -20.01
N THR A 51 17.59 4.59 -20.94
CA THR A 51 18.40 4.84 -22.15
C THR A 51 18.98 6.25 -22.22
N CYS A 52 18.61 7.17 -21.32
CA CYS A 52 19.08 8.56 -21.34
C CYS A 52 20.57 8.69 -20.96
N LYS A 53 21.19 9.79 -21.41
CA LYS A 53 22.52 10.27 -21.00
C LYS A 53 22.46 11.24 -19.82
N SER A 54 21.37 11.99 -19.72
CA SER A 54 21.03 12.86 -18.59
C SER A 54 19.53 13.07 -18.55
N PHE A 55 19.02 13.53 -17.39
CA PHE A 55 17.60 13.86 -17.26
C PHE A 55 17.37 15.06 -16.34
N THR A 56 16.26 15.76 -16.56
CA THR A 56 15.78 16.82 -15.67
C THR A 56 14.28 16.69 -15.44
N PHE A 57 13.89 16.58 -14.18
CA PHE A 57 12.50 16.60 -13.74
C PHE A 57 12.17 17.98 -13.17
N ALA A 58 11.22 18.68 -13.77
CA ALA A 58 10.68 19.94 -13.29
C ALA A 58 9.23 19.72 -12.85
N VAL A 59 9.02 19.41 -11.57
CA VAL A 59 7.73 18.96 -11.04
C VAL A 59 7.36 19.68 -9.76
N ALA A 60 6.11 20.12 -9.65
CA ALA A 60 5.64 20.86 -8.48
C ALA A 60 5.63 20.00 -7.21
N PHE A 61 5.22 18.74 -7.34
CA PHE A 61 5.03 17.83 -6.21
C PHE A 61 5.83 16.55 -6.37
N VAL A 62 6.50 16.17 -5.27
CA VAL A 62 7.25 14.93 -5.13
C VAL A 62 6.82 14.27 -3.83
N THR A 63 6.24 13.08 -3.91
CA THR A 63 5.94 12.28 -2.72
C THR A 63 6.98 11.18 -2.54
N GLN A 64 7.12 10.69 -1.30
CA GLN A 64 8.02 9.59 -0.99
C GLN A 64 7.69 8.35 -1.83
N GLU A 65 6.41 7.98 -1.94
CA GLU A 65 5.94 6.82 -2.70
C GLU A 65 6.25 6.98 -4.20
N GLY A 66 5.97 8.17 -4.76
CA GLY A 66 6.25 8.47 -6.17
C GLY A 66 7.73 8.35 -6.49
N PHE A 67 8.60 8.87 -5.62
CA PHE A 67 10.04 8.80 -5.80
C PHE A 67 10.62 7.40 -5.57
N THR A 68 10.15 6.68 -4.55
CA THR A 68 10.61 5.32 -4.22
C THR A 68 10.49 4.38 -5.41
N SER A 69 9.47 4.59 -6.27
CA SER A 69 9.27 3.77 -7.47
C SER A 69 10.43 3.84 -8.47
N PHE A 70 11.22 4.90 -8.44
CA PHE A 70 12.36 5.11 -9.33
C PHE A 70 13.72 4.80 -8.69
N LEU A 71 13.81 4.54 -7.38
CA LEU A 71 15.09 4.37 -6.67
C LEU A 71 15.99 3.33 -7.34
N THR A 72 15.42 2.22 -7.80
CA THR A 72 16.19 1.15 -8.46
C THR A 72 16.82 1.64 -9.76
N VAL A 73 16.04 2.25 -10.65
CA VAL A 73 16.56 2.75 -11.93
C VAL A 73 17.52 3.91 -11.72
N LEU A 74 17.25 4.79 -10.76
CA LEU A 74 18.14 5.91 -10.42
C LEU A 74 19.47 5.42 -9.82
N SER A 75 19.44 4.37 -9.01
CA SER A 75 20.66 3.73 -8.50
C SER A 75 21.50 3.12 -9.61
N ASP A 76 20.88 2.49 -10.61
CA ASP A 76 21.59 1.97 -11.78
C ASP A 76 22.16 3.08 -12.66
N LEU A 77 21.45 4.18 -12.83
CA LEU A 77 21.96 5.38 -13.53
C LEU A 77 23.18 5.96 -12.81
N ALA A 78 23.13 6.03 -11.48
CA ALA A 78 24.27 6.49 -10.67
C ALA A 78 25.50 5.61 -10.88
N LYS A 79 25.35 4.27 -10.90
CA LYS A 79 26.48 3.33 -11.21
C LYS A 79 27.04 3.54 -12.62
N ARG A 80 26.23 3.96 -13.57
CA ARG A 80 26.62 4.28 -14.94
C ARG A 80 27.21 5.69 -15.10
N GLY A 81 27.28 6.48 -14.00
CA GLY A 81 27.79 7.86 -14.03
C GLY A 81 26.83 8.86 -14.68
N ILE A 82 25.54 8.53 -14.82
CA ILE A 82 24.54 9.38 -15.44
C ILE A 82 24.01 10.38 -14.39
N HIS A 83 23.99 11.64 -14.76
CA HIS A 83 23.56 12.72 -13.89
C HIS A 83 22.09 13.07 -14.10
N GLY A 84 21.38 13.35 -13.00
CA GLY A 84 20.01 13.81 -13.00
C GLY A 84 19.82 15.12 -12.25
N ARG A 85 18.80 15.87 -12.61
CA ARG A 85 18.39 17.09 -11.91
C ARG A 85 16.91 17.03 -11.56
N VAL A 86 16.57 17.52 -10.38
CA VAL A 86 15.18 17.65 -9.93
C VAL A 86 14.93 19.08 -9.49
N LEU A 87 14.06 19.79 -10.20
CA LEU A 87 13.54 21.10 -9.82
C LEU A 87 12.13 20.91 -9.26
N THR A 88 11.91 21.32 -8.02
CA THR A 88 10.61 21.20 -7.37
C THR A 88 10.32 22.42 -6.49
N SER A 89 9.22 22.42 -5.75
CA SER A 89 8.78 23.57 -4.96
C SER A 89 8.39 23.20 -3.52
N THR A 90 8.06 24.22 -2.73
CA THR A 90 7.41 24.06 -1.40
C THR A 90 5.96 24.50 -1.43
N TYR A 91 5.33 24.49 -2.60
CA TYR A 91 3.98 25.01 -2.77
C TYR A 91 2.99 24.23 -1.88
N LEU A 92 2.29 24.96 -1.02
CA LEU A 92 1.30 24.46 -0.06
C LEU A 92 1.80 23.32 0.86
N TYR A 93 3.10 23.15 1.02
CA TYR A 93 3.72 22.07 1.83
C TYR A 93 3.31 20.65 1.42
N PHE A 94 2.92 20.44 0.17
CA PHE A 94 2.57 19.09 -0.33
C PHE A 94 3.77 18.16 -0.44
N ASN A 95 4.98 18.71 -0.57
CA ASN A 95 6.18 17.90 -0.68
C ASN A 95 6.65 17.44 0.70
N GLU A 96 6.70 16.13 0.87
CA GLU A 96 7.11 15.52 2.12
C GLU A 96 8.62 15.69 2.35
N PRO A 97 9.05 16.05 3.57
CA PRO A 97 10.48 16.13 3.90
C PRO A 97 11.25 14.83 3.60
N GLU A 98 10.57 13.68 3.71
CA GLU A 98 11.13 12.36 3.41
C GLU A 98 11.45 12.17 1.93
N ALA A 99 10.63 12.70 1.04
CA ALA A 99 10.89 12.70 -0.39
C ALA A 99 12.19 13.48 -0.70
N PHE A 100 12.37 14.64 -0.08
CA PHE A 100 13.60 15.43 -0.20
C PHE A 100 14.82 14.68 0.36
N ARG A 101 14.66 14.01 1.49
CA ARG A 101 15.74 13.21 2.09
C ARG A 101 16.15 12.04 1.21
N SER A 102 15.19 11.43 0.54
CA SER A 102 15.46 10.34 -0.41
C SER A 102 16.13 10.82 -1.68
N LEU A 103 15.73 11.98 -2.22
CA LEU A 103 16.42 12.65 -3.33
C LEU A 103 17.90 12.92 -3.02
N MET A 104 18.20 13.40 -1.82
CA MET A 104 19.58 13.69 -1.37
C MET A 104 20.45 12.44 -1.25
N LYS A 105 19.87 11.26 -1.04
CA LYS A 105 20.61 9.99 -0.92
C LYS A 105 21.08 9.43 -2.25
N VAL A 106 20.52 9.88 -3.39
CA VAL A 106 20.94 9.39 -4.71
C VAL A 106 22.12 10.22 -5.20
N PRO A 107 23.32 9.63 -5.36
CA PRO A 107 24.58 10.39 -5.49
C PRO A 107 24.66 11.31 -6.70
N ASN A 108 24.00 10.92 -7.81
CA ASN A 108 24.10 11.63 -9.08
C ASN A 108 22.90 12.53 -9.37
N ILE A 109 22.08 12.84 -8.36
CA ILE A 109 20.94 13.74 -8.52
C ILE A 109 21.20 15.05 -7.80
N GLU A 110 21.23 16.16 -8.54
CA GLU A 110 21.17 17.50 -7.95
C GLU A 110 19.69 17.93 -7.84
N THR A 111 19.29 18.33 -6.64
CA THR A 111 17.92 18.84 -6.40
C THR A 111 17.95 20.30 -6.03
N ARG A 112 17.10 21.09 -6.66
CA ARG A 112 16.87 22.50 -6.29
C ARG A 112 15.41 22.80 -6.04
N ILE A 113 15.18 23.77 -5.17
CA ILE A 113 13.85 24.20 -4.75
C ILE A 113 13.55 25.56 -5.38
N PHE A 114 12.52 25.62 -6.21
CA PHE A 114 12.04 26.88 -6.78
C PHE A 114 11.48 27.77 -5.66
N ASN A 115 12.00 28.97 -5.53
CA ASN A 115 11.66 29.89 -4.45
C ASN A 115 11.58 31.33 -4.93
N GLU A 116 11.16 31.56 -6.15
CA GLU A 116 11.02 32.90 -6.73
C GLU A 116 9.84 33.65 -6.09
N ARG A 117 10.01 34.95 -5.92
CA ARG A 117 8.97 35.86 -5.42
C ARG A 117 8.62 36.91 -6.46
N ASP A 118 7.36 37.26 -6.51
CA ASP A 118 6.89 38.38 -7.30
C ASP A 118 7.57 39.68 -6.82
N PRO A 119 8.26 40.40 -7.71
CA PRO A 119 9.00 41.62 -7.32
C PRO A 119 8.12 42.74 -6.78
N LYS A 120 6.83 42.78 -7.15
CA LYS A 120 5.87 43.82 -6.73
C LYS A 120 5.20 43.51 -5.43
N THR A 121 4.82 42.25 -5.21
CA THR A 121 4.01 41.82 -4.09
C THR A 121 4.80 41.10 -3.00
N ASN A 122 6.05 40.74 -3.27
CA ASN A 122 6.91 39.89 -2.43
C ASN A 122 6.29 38.52 -2.06
N LYS A 123 5.20 38.11 -2.72
CA LYS A 123 4.58 36.81 -2.53
C LYS A 123 5.35 35.75 -3.32
N LYS A 124 5.46 34.52 -2.77
CA LYS A 124 6.05 33.40 -3.50
C LYS A 124 5.23 33.14 -4.76
N LEU A 125 5.94 33.00 -5.88
CA LEU A 125 5.32 32.56 -7.13
C LEU A 125 5.01 31.05 -7.04
N PRO A 126 3.78 30.64 -7.41
CA PRO A 126 3.43 29.23 -7.40
C PRO A 126 4.16 28.51 -8.54
N PHE A 127 5.03 27.56 -8.22
CA PHE A 127 5.60 26.65 -9.20
C PHE A 127 4.70 25.44 -9.37
N HIS A 128 4.12 25.29 -10.54
CA HIS A 128 3.16 24.22 -10.84
C HIS A 128 3.51 23.47 -12.14
N ALA A 129 4.78 23.53 -12.57
CA ALA A 129 5.27 22.81 -13.73
C ALA A 129 5.24 21.29 -13.53
N LYS A 130 5.06 20.57 -14.63
CA LYS A 130 5.20 19.10 -14.72
C LYS A 130 5.81 18.81 -16.08
N GLY A 131 7.13 18.77 -16.09
CA GLY A 131 7.94 18.51 -17.27
C GLY A 131 9.07 17.55 -16.93
N TYR A 132 9.32 16.62 -17.82
CA TYR A 132 10.37 15.64 -17.75
C TYR A 132 11.18 15.71 -19.03
N LEU A 133 12.45 16.07 -18.95
CA LEU A 133 13.35 16.20 -20.09
C LEU A 133 14.44 15.15 -20.00
N PHE A 134 14.69 14.45 -21.11
CA PHE A 134 15.70 13.42 -21.22
C PHE A 134 16.62 13.72 -22.41
N GLU A 135 17.91 13.61 -22.20
CA GLU A 135 18.91 13.70 -23.26
C GLU A 135 19.35 12.28 -23.66
N HIS A 136 19.22 11.97 -24.93
CA HIS A 136 19.65 10.72 -25.51
C HIS A 136 20.82 10.96 -26.48
N GLU A 137 21.25 9.93 -27.20
CA GLU A 137 22.24 10.07 -28.21
C GLU A 137 21.64 10.64 -29.49
N GLY A 138 21.93 11.95 -29.78
CA GLY A 138 21.50 12.66 -30.96
C GLY A 138 20.06 13.17 -30.93
N TYR A 139 19.31 12.95 -29.83
CA TYR A 139 17.96 13.51 -29.70
C TYR A 139 17.58 13.79 -28.24
N ARG A 140 16.56 14.62 -28.07
CA ARG A 140 15.92 14.91 -26.77
C ARG A 140 14.49 14.43 -26.76
N SER A 141 14.06 13.91 -25.61
CA SER A 141 12.66 13.54 -25.32
C SER A 141 12.13 14.44 -24.20
N ALA A 142 10.97 15.03 -24.41
CA ALA A 142 10.30 15.85 -23.41
C ALA A 142 8.89 15.35 -23.18
N ILE A 143 8.51 15.16 -21.91
CA ILE A 143 7.15 14.80 -21.49
C ILE A 143 6.59 15.96 -20.70
N ILE A 144 5.50 16.56 -21.17
CA ILE A 144 4.84 17.71 -20.53
C ILE A 144 3.36 17.39 -20.36
N GLY A 145 2.84 17.69 -19.18
CA GLY A 145 1.42 17.43 -18.91
C GLY A 145 0.96 17.74 -17.52
N SER A 146 0.07 16.92 -17.00
CA SER A 146 -0.53 17.11 -15.68
C SER A 146 0.15 16.32 -14.56
N SER A 147 1.00 15.33 -14.86
CA SER A 147 1.55 14.38 -13.90
C SER A 147 2.68 14.96 -13.06
N ASN A 148 2.50 14.97 -11.75
CA ASN A 148 3.56 15.18 -10.76
C ASN A 148 4.31 13.86 -10.44
N LEU A 149 5.41 13.94 -9.70
CA LEU A 149 6.16 12.77 -9.21
C LEU A 149 5.49 12.21 -7.95
N THR A 150 4.23 11.82 -8.09
CA THR A 150 3.41 11.21 -7.05
C THR A 150 2.87 9.88 -7.53
N SER A 151 2.64 8.92 -6.64
CA SER A 151 2.19 7.58 -7.01
C SER A 151 0.89 7.59 -7.82
N GLY A 152 -0.11 8.39 -7.39
CA GLY A 152 -1.37 8.53 -8.11
C GLY A 152 -1.19 9.08 -9.51
N ALA A 153 -0.43 10.19 -9.69
CA ALA A 153 -0.22 10.82 -10.99
C ALA A 153 0.58 9.95 -11.97
N LEU A 154 1.44 9.06 -11.45
CA LEU A 154 2.27 8.19 -12.27
C LEU A 154 1.53 6.94 -12.77
N ILE A 155 0.52 6.44 -12.03
CA ILE A 155 -0.04 5.11 -12.25
C ILE A 155 -1.56 5.11 -12.42
N SER A 156 -2.32 5.85 -11.58
CA SER A 156 -3.75 5.64 -11.43
C SER A 156 -4.65 6.85 -11.72
N ASN A 157 -4.15 8.09 -11.54
CA ASN A 157 -4.95 9.27 -11.78
C ASN A 157 -5.23 9.46 -13.28
N TYR A 158 -6.33 10.15 -13.57
CA TYR A 158 -6.62 10.56 -14.96
C TYR A 158 -5.69 11.72 -15.34
N GLU A 159 -4.60 11.39 -16.02
CA GLU A 159 -3.56 12.34 -16.40
C GLU A 159 -3.41 12.41 -17.92
N TRP A 160 -3.06 13.61 -18.42
CA TRP A 160 -2.74 13.84 -19.80
C TRP A 160 -1.30 14.35 -19.91
N ASN A 161 -0.46 13.60 -20.61
CA ASN A 161 0.91 14.01 -20.87
C ASN A 161 1.25 13.81 -22.34
N LEU A 162 1.90 14.79 -22.90
CA LEU A 162 2.39 14.73 -24.29
C LEU A 162 3.90 14.44 -24.26
N ASN A 163 4.30 13.38 -24.93
CA ASN A 163 5.70 13.10 -25.21
C ASN A 163 6.06 13.65 -26.58
N VAL A 164 7.13 14.43 -26.64
CA VAL A 164 7.66 15.05 -27.85
C VAL A 164 9.15 14.70 -27.96
N ASN A 165 9.55 14.21 -29.12
CA ASN A 165 10.93 13.91 -29.42
C ASN A 165 11.46 14.89 -30.50
N SER A 166 12.69 15.31 -30.37
CA SER A 166 13.35 16.17 -31.34
C SER A 166 14.85 15.90 -31.43
N LEU A 167 15.47 16.26 -32.54
CA LEU A 167 16.93 16.31 -32.63
C LEU A 167 17.50 17.33 -31.63
N ASP A 168 18.76 17.19 -31.27
CA ASP A 168 19.43 18.06 -30.28
C ASP A 168 19.36 19.56 -30.63
N ASN A 169 19.29 19.90 -31.93
CA ASN A 169 19.24 21.27 -32.43
C ASN A 169 17.81 21.78 -32.69
N ALA A 170 16.78 21.03 -32.34
CA ALA A 170 15.41 21.44 -32.64
C ALA A 170 14.88 22.42 -31.60
N GLU A 171 14.12 23.40 -32.06
CA GLU A 171 13.69 24.55 -31.26
C GLU A 171 12.78 24.18 -30.10
N ILE A 172 11.86 23.22 -30.27
CA ILE A 172 10.84 22.91 -29.25
C ILE A 172 11.44 22.40 -27.95
N THR A 173 12.37 21.44 -27.99
CA THR A 173 13.00 20.91 -26.77
C THR A 173 14.05 21.90 -26.25
N GLU A 174 14.63 22.72 -27.09
CA GLU A 174 15.53 23.79 -26.66
C GLU A 174 14.77 24.88 -25.90
N GLN A 175 13.59 25.30 -26.33
CA GLN A 175 12.74 26.25 -25.59
C GLN A 175 12.39 25.70 -24.19
N ILE A 176 12.04 24.41 -24.08
CA ILE A 176 11.75 23.76 -22.82
C ILE A 176 13.00 23.77 -21.93
N ASN A 177 14.15 23.39 -22.48
CA ASN A 177 15.41 23.36 -21.77
C ASN A 177 15.82 24.75 -21.27
N LEU A 178 15.74 25.77 -22.11
CA LEU A 178 16.04 27.15 -21.74
C LEU A 178 15.15 27.67 -20.61
N GLN A 179 13.87 27.34 -20.63
CA GLN A 179 12.96 27.68 -19.53
C GLN A 179 13.34 26.98 -18.22
N ILE A 180 13.61 25.69 -18.27
CA ILE A 180 14.06 24.92 -17.09
C ILE A 180 15.39 25.49 -16.56
N GLU A 181 16.34 25.82 -17.43
CA GLU A 181 17.62 26.41 -17.03
C GLU A 181 17.45 27.80 -16.38
N ALA A 182 16.53 28.63 -16.88
CA ALA A 182 16.23 29.92 -16.26
C ALA A 182 15.68 29.77 -14.84
N GLU A 183 14.80 28.81 -14.63
CA GLU A 183 14.21 28.48 -13.32
C GLU A 183 15.24 27.82 -12.40
N TRP A 184 16.07 26.93 -12.93
CA TRP A 184 17.14 26.25 -12.22
C TRP A 184 18.16 27.21 -11.61
N ARG A 185 18.58 28.24 -12.37
CA ARG A 185 19.53 29.25 -11.91
C ARG A 185 19.03 30.05 -10.72
N LYS A 186 17.72 30.28 -10.65
CA LYS A 186 17.06 31.02 -9.56
C LYS A 186 16.71 30.13 -8.35
N ALA A 187 16.73 28.83 -8.53
CA ALA A 187 16.33 27.87 -7.50
C ALA A 187 17.42 27.66 -6.44
N THR A 188 17.00 27.43 -5.21
CA THR A 188 17.88 27.18 -4.07
C THR A 188 18.29 25.70 -4.01
N PRO A 189 19.58 25.36 -3.87
CA PRO A 189 20.02 23.98 -3.70
C PRO A 189 19.40 23.34 -2.46
N LEU A 190 18.97 22.10 -2.60
CA LEU A 190 18.51 21.27 -1.48
C LEU A 190 19.73 20.83 -0.64
N THR A 191 19.78 21.27 0.62
CA THR A 191 20.84 20.95 1.58
C THR A 191 20.24 20.43 2.87
N GLU A 192 21.03 19.73 3.71
CA GLU A 192 20.59 19.29 5.04
C GLU A 192 20.12 20.46 5.92
N GLN A 193 20.81 21.60 5.85
CA GLN A 193 20.41 22.80 6.57
C GLN A 193 19.04 23.31 6.11
N TRP A 194 18.83 23.38 4.78
CA TRP A 194 17.57 23.80 4.21
C TRP A 194 16.44 22.82 4.59
N LEU A 195 16.71 21.52 4.48
CA LEU A 195 15.75 20.47 4.81
C LEU A 195 15.34 20.50 6.30
N SER A 196 16.29 20.76 7.19
CA SER A 196 16.02 20.88 8.64
C SER A 196 15.11 22.08 8.96
N GLN A 197 15.25 23.19 8.23
CA GLN A 197 14.35 24.34 8.36
C GLN A 197 12.98 24.04 7.77
N TYR A 198 12.93 23.43 6.58
CA TYR A 198 11.67 23.04 5.95
C TYR A 198 10.87 22.07 6.81
N GLN A 199 11.52 21.07 7.42
CA GLN A 199 10.91 20.12 8.33
C GLN A 199 10.17 20.81 9.48
N LYS A 200 10.79 21.81 10.13
CA LYS A 200 10.14 22.55 11.22
C LYS A 200 8.86 23.24 10.76
N HIS A 201 8.88 23.87 9.59
CA HIS A 201 7.71 24.54 9.05
C HIS A 201 6.63 23.54 8.59
N TYR A 202 7.04 22.42 8.01
CA TYR A 202 6.14 21.34 7.61
C TYR A 202 5.42 20.75 8.83
N ASP A 203 6.16 20.44 9.90
CA ASP A 203 5.59 19.90 11.14
C ASP A 203 4.65 20.91 11.81
N GLN A 204 5.00 22.21 11.82
CA GLN A 204 4.15 23.27 12.37
C GLN A 204 2.82 23.40 11.60
N ASN A 205 2.84 23.34 10.26
CA ASN A 205 1.63 23.41 9.46
C ASN A 205 0.75 22.17 9.64
N ASN A 206 1.33 20.98 9.72
CA ASN A 206 0.59 19.76 9.99
C ASN A 206 -0.01 19.72 11.40
N LEU A 207 0.66 20.31 12.40
CA LEU A 207 0.10 20.47 13.75
C LEU A 207 -1.12 21.40 13.75
N VAL A 208 -1.07 22.51 13.00
CA VAL A 208 -2.21 23.42 12.86
C VAL A 208 -3.39 22.74 12.15
N GLU A 209 -3.13 21.96 11.10
CA GLU A 209 -4.16 21.16 10.44
C GLU A 209 -4.72 20.05 11.35
N SER A 210 -3.88 19.40 12.15
CA SER A 210 -4.32 18.39 13.13
C SER A 210 -5.11 19.02 14.28
N GLU A 211 -4.72 20.17 14.80
CA GLU A 211 -5.48 20.93 15.82
C GLU A 211 -6.83 21.45 15.28
N ILE A 212 -6.87 21.89 14.00
CA ILE A 212 -8.13 22.24 13.32
C ILE A 212 -8.99 20.99 13.10
N ALA A 213 -8.38 19.84 12.81
CA ALA A 213 -9.06 18.55 12.69
C ALA A 213 -9.55 18.05 14.06
N GLU A 214 -8.76 18.18 15.14
CA GLU A 214 -9.15 17.81 16.51
C GLU A 214 -10.29 18.70 17.05
N ASN A 215 -10.29 19.99 16.75
CA ASN A 215 -11.41 20.89 17.08
C ASN A 215 -12.68 20.65 16.25
N LYS A 216 -12.59 19.88 15.14
CA LYS A 216 -13.74 19.38 14.38
C LYS A 216 -14.22 17.99 14.85
N HIS A 217 -13.53 17.33 15.80
CA HIS A 217 -13.87 16.00 16.29
C HIS A 217 -14.93 15.97 17.40
N SER A 218 -16.09 16.61 17.15
CA SER A 218 -17.37 16.08 17.59
C SER A 218 -18.05 15.22 16.51
N ASN A 219 -17.34 14.80 15.47
CA ASN A 219 -17.91 14.08 14.33
C ASN A 219 -17.81 12.56 14.54
N LYS A 220 -19.00 11.92 14.66
CA LYS A 220 -19.19 10.47 14.53
C LYS A 220 -18.43 9.95 13.31
N ILE A 221 -17.65 8.89 13.46
CA ILE A 221 -16.94 8.22 12.35
C ILE A 221 -17.93 7.96 11.21
N GLN A 222 -17.58 8.39 10.00
CA GLN A 222 -18.42 8.29 8.80
C GLN A 222 -17.90 7.22 7.86
N PRO A 223 -18.77 6.48 7.17
CA PRO A 223 -18.35 5.52 6.16
C PRO A 223 -17.72 6.23 4.96
N ASN A 224 -16.62 5.67 4.45
CA ASN A 224 -15.98 6.09 3.21
C ASN A 224 -16.85 5.74 1.97
N LYS A 225 -16.41 6.11 0.76
CA LYS A 225 -17.17 5.89 -0.48
C LYS A 225 -17.54 4.42 -0.68
N MET A 226 -16.56 3.52 -0.60
CA MET A 226 -16.77 2.07 -0.75
C MET A 226 -17.75 1.53 0.30
N GLN A 227 -17.57 1.94 1.55
CA GLN A 227 -18.45 1.49 2.64
C GLN A 227 -19.89 1.97 2.43
N LYS A 228 -20.09 3.18 1.88
CA LYS A 228 -21.45 3.68 1.55
C LYS A 228 -22.09 2.85 0.44
N GLU A 229 -21.33 2.52 -0.61
CA GLU A 229 -21.80 1.67 -1.70
C GLU A 229 -22.18 0.28 -1.18
N ALA A 230 -21.28 -0.37 -0.43
CA ALA A 230 -21.53 -1.69 0.15
C ALA A 230 -22.74 -1.70 1.12
N LEU A 231 -22.90 -0.65 1.94
CA LEU A 231 -24.06 -0.51 2.81
C LEU A 231 -25.37 -0.37 2.04
N GLY A 232 -25.36 0.36 0.92
CA GLY A 232 -26.50 0.47 0.01
C GLY A 232 -26.93 -0.88 -0.54
N GLU A 233 -25.98 -1.68 -1.02
CA GLU A 233 -26.26 -3.01 -1.57
C GLU A 233 -26.74 -4.01 -0.50
N ILE A 234 -26.15 -3.98 0.71
CA ILE A 234 -26.64 -4.79 1.84
C ILE A 234 -28.09 -4.41 2.16
N GLN A 235 -28.42 -3.14 2.15
CA GLN A 235 -29.77 -2.65 2.42
C GLN A 235 -30.75 -3.09 1.31
N SER A 236 -30.34 -3.04 0.04
CA SER A 236 -31.14 -3.49 -1.11
C SER A 236 -31.47 -4.97 -1.01
N LEU A 237 -30.49 -5.82 -0.65
CA LEU A 237 -30.72 -7.25 -0.41
C LEU A 237 -31.73 -7.51 0.71
N ARG A 238 -31.67 -6.78 1.82
CA ARG A 238 -32.64 -6.89 2.91
C ARG A 238 -34.06 -6.46 2.48
N GLN A 239 -34.15 -5.41 1.67
CA GLN A 239 -35.45 -4.93 1.14
C GLN A 239 -36.07 -5.95 0.18
N SER A 240 -35.24 -6.73 -0.53
CA SER A 240 -35.68 -7.84 -1.39
C SER A 240 -36.09 -9.09 -0.59
N GLY A 241 -35.98 -9.06 0.75
CA GLY A 241 -36.34 -10.18 1.62
C GLY A 241 -35.22 -11.18 1.87
N GLU A 242 -33.99 -10.89 1.41
CA GLU A 242 -32.84 -11.75 1.65
C GLU A 242 -32.36 -11.64 3.12
N ASN A 243 -32.02 -12.78 3.70
CA ASN A 243 -31.56 -12.88 5.10
C ASN A 243 -30.06 -13.15 5.23
N THR A 244 -29.35 -13.23 4.11
CA THR A 244 -27.89 -13.43 4.07
C THR A 244 -27.23 -12.51 3.06
N ALA A 245 -26.00 -12.07 3.35
CA ALA A 245 -25.17 -11.36 2.39
C ALA A 245 -23.70 -11.68 2.59
N LEU A 246 -22.92 -11.62 1.52
CA LEU A 246 -21.46 -11.79 1.52
C LEU A 246 -20.79 -10.50 1.03
N ILE A 247 -19.81 -10.05 1.76
CA ILE A 247 -18.89 -8.98 1.37
C ILE A 247 -17.53 -9.58 1.05
N ILE A 248 -17.05 -9.36 -0.15
CA ILE A 248 -15.71 -9.72 -0.57
C ILE A 248 -14.91 -8.43 -0.67
N SER A 249 -13.94 -8.24 0.23
CA SER A 249 -13.19 -6.99 0.27
C SER A 249 -11.75 -7.23 0.72
N ALA A 250 -10.81 -6.68 -0.04
CA ALA A 250 -9.38 -6.84 0.22
C ALA A 250 -8.99 -6.49 1.66
N THR A 251 -7.88 -7.06 2.15
CA THR A 251 -7.36 -6.74 3.47
C THR A 251 -6.95 -5.26 3.53
N GLY A 252 -7.28 -4.56 4.61
CA GLY A 252 -6.93 -3.14 4.77
C GLY A 252 -8.00 -2.14 4.32
N THR A 253 -9.06 -2.57 3.63
CA THR A 253 -10.14 -1.69 3.12
C THR A 253 -11.15 -1.23 4.18
N GLY A 254 -11.01 -1.68 5.43
CA GLY A 254 -11.91 -1.27 6.53
C GLY A 254 -13.16 -2.13 6.70
N LYS A 255 -13.10 -3.44 6.41
CA LYS A 255 -14.22 -4.40 6.59
C LYS A 255 -14.85 -4.34 7.96
N THR A 256 -14.06 -4.30 9.04
CA THR A 256 -14.58 -4.27 10.43
C THR A 256 -15.43 -3.03 10.68
N TYR A 257 -15.01 -1.87 10.15
CA TYR A 257 -15.80 -0.63 10.22
C TYR A 257 -17.08 -0.73 9.38
N LEU A 258 -17.01 -1.33 8.19
CA LEU A 258 -18.19 -1.60 7.35
C LEU A 258 -19.24 -2.41 8.14
N GLY A 259 -18.82 -3.52 8.76
CA GLY A 259 -19.72 -4.32 9.61
C GLY A 259 -20.31 -3.52 10.77
N ALA A 260 -19.52 -2.66 11.42
CA ALA A 260 -20.00 -1.81 12.50
C ALA A 260 -21.02 -0.76 12.02
N PHE A 261 -20.81 -0.15 10.84
CA PHE A 261 -21.77 0.77 10.23
C PHE A 261 -23.08 0.08 9.87
N ASP A 262 -23.01 -1.13 9.35
CA ASP A 262 -24.19 -1.89 9.01
C ASP A 262 -25.01 -2.28 10.24
N VAL A 263 -24.35 -2.75 11.30
CA VAL A 263 -24.99 -3.04 12.59
C VAL A 263 -25.60 -1.79 13.21
N ARG A 264 -24.95 -0.62 13.10
CA ARG A 264 -25.50 0.67 13.53
C ARG A 264 -26.80 1.02 12.79
N THR A 265 -26.86 0.70 11.48
CA THR A 265 -28.04 0.96 10.64
C THR A 265 -29.15 -0.04 10.91
N PHE A 266 -28.83 -1.31 11.04
CA PHE A 266 -29.79 -2.40 11.29
C PHE A 266 -30.41 -2.33 12.69
N LYS A 267 -29.66 -1.86 13.71
CA LYS A 267 -30.10 -1.72 15.12
C LYS A 267 -30.64 -3.03 15.72
N PRO A 268 -29.85 -4.11 15.74
CA PRO A 268 -30.30 -5.38 16.29
C PRO A 268 -30.64 -5.25 17.76
N LYS A 269 -31.61 -6.05 18.24
CA LYS A 269 -31.85 -6.22 19.68
C LYS A 269 -30.63 -6.90 20.31
N ARG A 270 -30.09 -7.92 19.64
CA ARG A 270 -28.87 -8.60 20.04
C ARG A 270 -28.04 -9.00 18.82
N PHE A 271 -26.73 -8.76 18.91
CA PHE A 271 -25.76 -8.97 17.84
C PHE A 271 -24.67 -9.96 18.23
N LEU A 272 -24.23 -10.80 17.28
CA LEU A 272 -23.12 -11.71 17.43
C LEU A 272 -22.06 -11.47 16.33
N TYR A 273 -20.83 -11.21 16.75
CA TYR A 273 -19.65 -11.18 15.91
C TYR A 273 -18.82 -12.45 16.14
N VAL A 274 -18.55 -13.18 15.08
CA VAL A 274 -17.82 -14.47 15.13
C VAL A 274 -16.52 -14.35 14.36
N VAL A 275 -15.42 -14.74 15.01
CA VAL A 275 -14.10 -14.73 14.40
C VAL A 275 -13.25 -15.90 14.90
N HIS A 276 -12.25 -16.29 14.10
CA HIS A 276 -11.40 -17.44 14.43
C HIS A 276 -10.38 -17.12 15.54
N ARG A 277 -9.86 -15.88 15.64
CA ARG A 277 -8.75 -15.50 16.54
C ARG A 277 -9.17 -14.51 17.62
N GLU A 278 -8.82 -14.82 18.87
CA GLU A 278 -9.13 -13.99 20.03
C GLU A 278 -8.54 -12.57 19.96
N GLN A 279 -7.34 -12.42 19.37
CA GLN A 279 -6.68 -11.11 19.21
C GLN A 279 -7.50 -10.10 18.40
N ILE A 280 -8.35 -10.58 17.49
CA ILE A 280 -9.22 -9.76 16.67
C ILE A 280 -10.39 -9.22 17.50
N LEU A 281 -10.90 -9.99 18.48
CA LEU A 281 -12.09 -9.63 19.24
C LEU A 281 -11.99 -8.29 19.95
N GLN A 282 -10.89 -8.03 20.66
CA GLN A 282 -10.72 -6.77 21.40
C GLN A 282 -10.70 -5.55 20.46
N LYS A 283 -9.96 -5.67 19.35
CA LYS A 283 -9.89 -4.60 18.34
C LYS A 283 -11.24 -4.39 17.65
N SER A 284 -11.94 -5.48 17.29
CA SER A 284 -13.26 -5.40 16.68
C SER A 284 -14.29 -4.81 17.65
N LYS A 285 -14.31 -5.26 18.91
CA LYS A 285 -15.14 -4.67 19.97
C LYS A 285 -14.94 -3.16 20.06
N GLN A 286 -13.67 -2.69 20.09
CA GLN A 286 -13.36 -1.27 20.15
C GLN A 286 -13.81 -0.52 18.89
N SER A 287 -13.59 -1.09 17.70
CA SER A 287 -14.05 -0.50 16.44
C SER A 287 -15.57 -0.36 16.38
N PHE A 288 -16.29 -1.39 16.81
CA PHE A 288 -17.76 -1.35 16.90
C PHE A 288 -18.25 -0.30 17.90
N TYR A 289 -17.62 -0.24 19.07
CA TYR A 289 -17.92 0.78 20.07
C TYR A 289 -17.71 2.20 19.53
N ASN A 290 -16.59 2.44 18.83
CA ASN A 290 -16.29 3.75 18.25
C ASN A 290 -17.31 4.19 17.19
N VAL A 291 -17.90 3.24 16.45
CA VAL A 291 -18.88 3.53 15.39
C VAL A 291 -20.30 3.63 15.93
N ILE A 292 -20.71 2.71 16.80
CA ILE A 292 -22.09 2.58 17.28
C ILE A 292 -22.33 3.46 18.51
N GLY A 293 -21.34 3.54 19.42
CA GLY A 293 -21.45 4.27 20.69
C GLY A 293 -22.26 3.51 21.76
N GLY A 294 -22.83 4.23 22.68
CA GLY A 294 -23.61 3.68 23.80
C GLY A 294 -22.75 3.32 25.00
N ASN A 295 -23.21 2.41 25.85
CA ASN A 295 -22.46 1.98 27.03
C ASN A 295 -21.46 0.89 26.64
N TYR A 296 -20.21 1.03 27.07
CA TYR A 296 -19.17 0.04 26.79
C TYR A 296 -19.47 -1.35 27.39
N SER A 297 -20.26 -1.40 28.48
CA SER A 297 -20.76 -2.62 29.09
C SER A 297 -21.75 -3.42 28.22
N ASP A 298 -22.34 -2.79 27.19
CA ASP A 298 -23.20 -3.48 26.23
C ASP A 298 -22.42 -4.40 25.30
N TYR A 299 -21.08 -4.26 25.28
CA TYR A 299 -20.15 -5.00 24.41
C TYR A 299 -19.38 -6.03 25.24
N GLY A 300 -19.68 -7.31 25.07
CA GLY A 300 -19.05 -8.40 25.83
C GLY A 300 -18.26 -9.37 24.96
N ILE A 301 -17.16 -9.89 25.50
CA ILE A 301 -16.35 -10.93 24.87
C ILE A 301 -16.77 -12.29 25.37
N TYR A 302 -16.84 -13.26 24.45
CA TYR A 302 -17.11 -14.65 24.72
C TYR A 302 -16.01 -15.53 24.12
N SER A 303 -14.91 -15.69 24.88
CA SER A 303 -13.73 -16.45 24.44
C SER A 303 -13.00 -17.04 25.64
N GLY A 304 -12.50 -18.27 25.56
CA GLY A 304 -11.69 -18.88 26.60
C GLY A 304 -12.26 -18.66 28.00
N ASN A 305 -11.58 -17.84 28.81
CA ASN A 305 -11.99 -17.49 30.16
C ASN A 305 -12.93 -16.28 30.26
N HIS A 306 -13.21 -15.60 29.14
CA HIS A 306 -14.08 -14.43 29.10
C HIS A 306 -15.52 -14.82 28.78
N GLN A 307 -16.44 -14.63 29.74
CA GLN A 307 -17.86 -14.97 29.60
C GLN A 307 -18.80 -13.73 29.64
N GLU A 308 -18.26 -12.53 29.56
CA GLU A 308 -19.01 -11.28 29.59
C GLU A 308 -20.11 -11.23 28.53
N GLY A 309 -19.87 -11.85 27.37
CA GLY A 309 -20.80 -11.89 26.23
C GLY A 309 -22.12 -12.60 26.48
N LEU A 310 -22.25 -13.40 27.54
CA LEU A 310 -23.50 -14.14 27.82
C LEU A 310 -24.72 -13.22 27.96
N ASN A 311 -24.54 -12.03 28.56
CA ASN A 311 -25.62 -11.10 28.85
C ASN A 311 -25.52 -9.79 28.05
N SER A 312 -24.49 -9.65 27.18
CA SER A 312 -24.25 -8.44 26.43
C SER A 312 -25.17 -8.32 25.22
N LYS A 313 -25.46 -7.08 24.82
CA LYS A 313 -26.20 -6.76 23.60
C LYS A 313 -25.36 -7.06 22.35
N TYR A 314 -24.09 -6.67 22.36
CA TYR A 314 -23.12 -6.91 21.31
C TYR A 314 -22.11 -7.93 21.80
N VAL A 315 -22.20 -9.14 21.27
CA VAL A 315 -21.38 -10.29 21.67
C VAL A 315 -20.27 -10.51 20.65
N PHE A 316 -19.03 -10.58 21.12
CA PHE A 316 -17.85 -10.87 20.31
C PHE A 316 -17.30 -12.22 20.71
N ALA A 317 -17.41 -13.22 19.85
CA ALA A 317 -17.07 -14.61 20.20
C ALA A 317 -16.01 -15.21 19.28
N THR A 318 -15.15 -16.08 19.87
CA THR A 318 -14.31 -16.95 19.06
C THR A 318 -15.05 -18.21 18.67
N VAL A 319 -14.76 -18.70 17.47
CA VAL A 319 -15.28 -19.98 16.96
C VAL A 319 -14.99 -21.13 17.93
N GLN A 320 -13.72 -21.23 18.39
CA GLN A 320 -13.27 -22.33 19.24
C GLN A 320 -14.04 -22.40 20.57
N THR A 321 -14.46 -21.27 21.11
CA THR A 321 -15.25 -21.22 22.33
C THR A 321 -16.72 -21.50 22.05
N LEU A 322 -17.28 -20.84 21.05
CA LEU A 322 -18.72 -20.90 20.77
C LEU A 322 -19.14 -22.25 20.17
N ALA A 323 -18.29 -22.94 19.38
CA ALA A 323 -18.61 -24.23 18.75
C ALA A 323 -18.72 -25.40 19.70
N LYS A 324 -18.28 -25.27 20.96
CA LYS A 324 -18.47 -26.31 22.00
C LYS A 324 -19.94 -26.42 22.32
N ASP A 325 -20.46 -27.65 22.38
CA ASP A 325 -21.90 -27.91 22.64
C ASP A 325 -22.40 -27.26 23.91
N GLU A 326 -21.61 -27.33 24.98
CA GLU A 326 -21.91 -26.73 26.28
C GLU A 326 -22.04 -25.21 26.22
N ASN A 327 -21.29 -24.54 25.34
CA ASN A 327 -21.31 -23.11 25.20
C ASN A 327 -22.37 -22.66 24.20
N LEU A 328 -22.52 -23.37 23.07
CA LEU A 328 -23.50 -23.08 22.05
C LEU A 328 -24.93 -23.18 22.62
N LYS A 329 -25.21 -24.19 23.44
CA LYS A 329 -26.52 -24.40 24.08
C LYS A 329 -26.88 -23.38 25.15
N LYS A 330 -25.93 -22.54 25.61
CA LYS A 330 -26.24 -21.41 26.51
C LYS A 330 -27.04 -20.31 25.80
N PHE A 331 -27.05 -20.30 24.46
CA PHE A 331 -27.80 -19.38 23.66
C PHE A 331 -28.97 -20.07 22.96
N ALA A 332 -30.16 -19.48 23.00
CA ALA A 332 -31.29 -19.92 22.19
C ALA A 332 -30.97 -19.77 20.69
N LYS A 333 -31.62 -20.58 19.85
CA LYS A 333 -31.37 -20.56 18.40
C LYS A 333 -31.68 -19.19 17.76
N ASP A 334 -32.59 -18.44 18.32
CA ASP A 334 -33.05 -17.11 17.92
C ASP A 334 -32.49 -15.97 18.80
N ALA A 335 -31.45 -16.26 19.59
CA ALA A 335 -30.87 -15.34 20.55
C ALA A 335 -30.29 -14.05 19.89
N PHE A 336 -29.98 -14.10 18.60
CA PHE A 336 -29.35 -13.00 17.88
C PHE A 336 -30.18 -12.63 16.65
N ASP A 337 -30.53 -11.35 16.53
CA ASP A 337 -31.18 -10.82 15.32
C ASP A 337 -30.20 -10.70 14.15
N TYR A 338 -28.92 -10.46 14.46
CA TYR A 338 -27.88 -10.22 13.46
C TYR A 338 -26.62 -10.99 13.85
N ILE A 339 -26.06 -11.75 12.92
CA ILE A 339 -24.78 -12.46 13.08
C ILE A 339 -23.83 -12.00 11.97
N LEU A 340 -22.60 -11.69 12.35
CA LEU A 340 -21.53 -11.36 11.43
C LEU A 340 -20.38 -12.35 11.59
N PHE A 341 -20.01 -13.01 10.48
CA PHE A 341 -18.85 -13.86 10.39
C PHE A 341 -17.71 -13.09 9.71
N ASP A 342 -16.68 -12.79 10.46
CA ASP A 342 -15.43 -12.22 9.89
C ASP A 342 -14.51 -13.36 9.44
N GLU A 343 -13.75 -13.12 8.38
CA GLU A 343 -12.98 -14.14 7.65
C GLU A 343 -13.86 -15.35 7.27
N ALA A 344 -15.01 -15.05 6.68
CA ALA A 344 -16.06 -16.01 6.36
C ALA A 344 -15.62 -17.17 5.47
N HIS A 345 -14.45 -17.09 4.81
CA HIS A 345 -13.88 -18.23 4.08
C HIS A 345 -13.60 -19.45 4.99
N HIS A 346 -13.51 -19.27 6.30
CA HIS A 346 -13.39 -20.38 7.25
C HIS A 346 -14.71 -21.14 7.48
N LEU A 347 -15.86 -20.64 7.04
CA LEU A 347 -17.18 -21.29 7.22
C LEU A 347 -17.29 -22.71 6.61
N GLY A 348 -16.33 -23.11 5.79
CA GLY A 348 -16.19 -24.50 5.34
C GLY A 348 -15.72 -25.48 6.42
N ALA A 349 -15.12 -25.00 7.49
CA ALA A 349 -14.70 -25.87 8.58
C ALA A 349 -15.89 -26.28 9.47
N ALA A 350 -15.81 -27.48 10.04
CA ALA A 350 -16.93 -28.10 10.78
C ALA A 350 -17.43 -27.25 11.96
N GLN A 351 -16.54 -26.55 12.64
CA GLN A 351 -16.89 -25.74 13.80
C GLN A 351 -17.68 -24.49 13.43
N GLU A 352 -17.23 -23.75 12.44
CA GLU A 352 -17.90 -22.55 11.93
C GLU A 352 -19.26 -22.90 11.32
N LEU A 353 -19.29 -23.95 10.50
CA LEU A 353 -20.52 -24.43 9.88
C LEU A 353 -21.55 -24.88 10.93
N LYS A 354 -21.10 -25.45 12.05
CA LYS A 354 -21.98 -25.83 13.18
C LYS A 354 -22.64 -24.58 13.78
N ILE A 355 -21.88 -23.51 14.02
CA ILE A 355 -22.40 -22.24 14.54
C ILE A 355 -23.39 -21.64 13.57
N PHE A 356 -23.04 -21.58 12.28
CA PHE A 356 -23.88 -21.03 11.21
C PHE A 356 -25.23 -21.74 11.11
N LYS A 357 -25.23 -23.08 11.22
CA LYS A 357 -26.46 -23.91 11.15
C LYS A 357 -27.28 -23.89 12.44
N TYR A 358 -26.68 -23.57 13.57
CA TYR A 358 -27.36 -23.58 14.87
C TYR A 358 -28.30 -22.39 15.03
N PHE A 359 -27.82 -21.18 14.74
CA PHE A 359 -28.58 -19.95 14.94
C PHE A 359 -29.53 -19.65 13.78
N ARG A 360 -30.58 -18.90 14.08
CA ARG A 360 -31.60 -18.44 13.15
C ARG A 360 -31.75 -16.92 13.22
N PRO A 361 -30.74 -16.16 12.78
CA PRO A 361 -30.82 -14.71 12.82
C PRO A 361 -31.81 -14.18 11.78
N LYS A 362 -32.24 -12.93 11.94
CA LYS A 362 -32.97 -12.20 10.91
C LYS A 362 -32.06 -11.84 9.72
N PHE A 363 -30.78 -11.60 10.01
CA PHE A 363 -29.78 -11.33 8.98
C PHE A 363 -28.40 -11.89 9.36
N CYS A 364 -27.73 -12.46 8.40
CA CYS A 364 -26.37 -12.97 8.52
C CYS A 364 -25.45 -12.35 7.47
N LEU A 365 -24.39 -11.70 7.92
CA LEU A 365 -23.37 -11.11 7.05
C LEU A 365 -22.08 -11.92 7.13
N GLY A 366 -21.54 -12.33 5.98
CA GLY A 366 -20.18 -12.85 5.86
C GLY A 366 -19.25 -11.78 5.29
N MET A 367 -18.05 -11.67 5.85
CA MET A 367 -17.01 -10.80 5.30
C MET A 367 -15.73 -11.60 5.08
N THR A 368 -15.12 -11.46 3.90
CA THR A 368 -13.84 -12.12 3.60
C THR A 368 -13.03 -11.31 2.59
N ALA A 369 -11.72 -11.50 2.60
CA ALA A 369 -10.84 -10.97 1.55
C ALA A 369 -10.64 -11.98 0.40
N THR A 370 -10.75 -13.27 0.70
CA THR A 370 -10.41 -14.40 -0.16
C THR A 370 -11.48 -15.46 -0.05
N PRO A 371 -12.56 -15.37 -0.84
CA PRO A 371 -13.66 -16.35 -0.80
C PRO A 371 -13.28 -17.70 -1.39
N GLU A 372 -12.27 -17.76 -2.26
CA GLU A 372 -11.79 -18.98 -2.88
C GLU A 372 -11.08 -19.87 -1.86
N ARG A 373 -11.40 -21.17 -1.91
CA ARG A 373 -10.82 -22.18 -1.03
C ARG A 373 -10.15 -23.28 -1.86
N THR A 374 -9.17 -23.94 -1.26
CA THR A 374 -8.44 -25.06 -1.90
C THR A 374 -9.14 -26.41 -1.72
N ASP A 375 -10.22 -26.48 -0.94
CA ASP A 375 -10.97 -27.70 -0.59
C ASP A 375 -12.33 -27.79 -1.30
N ASP A 376 -12.54 -27.06 -2.39
CA ASP A 376 -13.76 -27.01 -3.20
C ASP A 376 -15.03 -26.62 -2.44
N PHE A 377 -14.93 -26.16 -1.20
CA PHE A 377 -16.09 -25.66 -0.46
C PHE A 377 -16.57 -24.33 -1.03
N ASN A 378 -17.84 -24.32 -1.49
CA ASN A 378 -18.44 -23.15 -2.08
C ASN A 378 -19.12 -22.25 -1.04
N ILE A 379 -18.42 -21.20 -0.61
CA ILE A 379 -18.95 -20.22 0.35
C ILE A 379 -20.12 -19.41 -0.24
N TYR A 380 -20.12 -19.14 -1.54
CA TYR A 380 -21.17 -18.37 -2.19
C TYR A 380 -22.55 -19.05 -2.04
N LYS A 381 -22.58 -20.38 -2.15
CA LYS A 381 -23.80 -21.19 -1.94
C LYS A 381 -24.32 -21.05 -0.52
N LEU A 382 -23.45 -20.90 0.49
CA LEU A 382 -23.84 -20.76 1.89
C LEU A 382 -24.60 -19.44 2.14
N PHE A 383 -24.26 -18.40 1.38
CA PHE A 383 -24.91 -17.09 1.39
C PHE A 383 -25.92 -16.89 0.26
N ASN A 384 -26.48 -17.98 -0.31
CA ASN A 384 -27.45 -17.96 -1.41
C ASN A 384 -26.98 -17.15 -2.64
N TYR A 385 -25.66 -17.05 -2.86
CA TYR A 385 -25.04 -16.21 -3.89
C TYR A 385 -25.33 -14.70 -3.75
N ASN A 386 -25.76 -14.25 -2.58
CA ASN A 386 -26.05 -12.85 -2.30
C ASN A 386 -24.73 -12.10 -2.02
N ILE A 387 -24.00 -11.72 -3.06
CA ILE A 387 -22.80 -10.89 -2.96
C ILE A 387 -23.26 -9.44 -2.95
N ALA A 388 -23.23 -8.81 -1.77
CA ALA A 388 -23.60 -7.42 -1.63
C ALA A 388 -22.53 -6.47 -2.20
N TYR A 389 -21.25 -6.83 -2.04
CA TYR A 389 -20.16 -6.01 -2.57
C TYR A 389 -18.90 -6.85 -2.78
N GLU A 390 -18.21 -6.57 -3.87
CA GLU A 390 -16.93 -7.21 -4.16
C GLU A 390 -15.90 -6.19 -4.60
N ILE A 391 -14.78 -6.10 -3.86
CA ILE A 391 -13.61 -5.34 -4.23
C ILE A 391 -12.34 -6.15 -3.97
N ARG A 392 -11.71 -6.58 -5.02
CA ARG A 392 -10.46 -7.34 -4.99
C ARG A 392 -9.26 -6.41 -4.78
N LEU A 393 -8.10 -6.99 -4.47
CA LEU A 393 -6.88 -6.25 -4.20
C LEU A 393 -6.54 -5.24 -5.31
N GLN A 394 -6.62 -5.66 -6.58
CA GLN A 394 -6.33 -4.78 -7.71
C GLN A 394 -7.29 -3.58 -7.75
N ASN A 395 -8.59 -3.84 -7.68
CA ASN A 395 -9.60 -2.78 -7.70
C ASN A 395 -9.49 -1.84 -6.50
N ALA A 396 -9.08 -2.35 -5.33
CA ALA A 396 -8.88 -1.55 -4.14
C ALA A 396 -7.62 -0.64 -4.25
N LEU A 397 -6.59 -1.10 -4.95
CA LEU A 397 -5.42 -0.28 -5.31
C LEU A 397 -5.80 0.77 -6.36
N ASP A 398 -6.52 0.39 -7.42
CA ASP A 398 -6.95 1.29 -8.49
C ASP A 398 -7.89 2.40 -7.99
N GLN A 399 -8.67 2.13 -6.94
CA GLN A 399 -9.54 3.10 -6.28
C GLN A 399 -8.87 3.87 -5.14
N ASP A 400 -7.55 3.79 -5.02
CA ASP A 400 -6.77 4.50 -4.00
C ASP A 400 -7.20 4.22 -2.55
N MET A 401 -7.73 3.02 -2.29
CA MET A 401 -8.16 2.57 -0.96
C MET A 401 -7.03 1.94 -0.16
N LEU A 402 -6.03 1.44 -0.85
CA LEU A 402 -4.85 0.82 -0.29
C LEU A 402 -3.60 1.60 -0.72
N CYS A 403 -2.55 1.54 0.10
CA CYS A 403 -1.26 2.09 -0.26
C CYS A 403 -0.69 1.31 -1.45
N PRO A 404 -0.30 1.97 -2.55
CA PRO A 404 0.37 1.30 -3.64
C PRO A 404 1.70 0.71 -3.17
N PHE A 405 2.11 -0.38 -3.80
CA PHE A 405 3.36 -1.06 -3.47
C PHE A 405 4.12 -1.45 -4.72
N HIS A 406 5.43 -1.61 -4.57
CA HIS A 406 6.30 -2.16 -5.59
C HIS A 406 6.67 -3.58 -5.21
N TYR A 407 6.48 -4.51 -6.15
CA TYR A 407 6.88 -5.90 -5.99
C TYR A 407 8.13 -6.18 -6.81
N TYR A 408 9.15 -6.70 -6.16
CA TYR A 408 10.41 -7.08 -6.78
C TYR A 408 10.63 -8.58 -6.62
N GLY A 409 10.77 -9.27 -7.74
CA GLY A 409 11.28 -10.64 -7.76
C GLY A 409 12.79 -10.59 -7.62
N VAL A 410 13.33 -11.17 -6.54
CA VAL A 410 14.76 -11.26 -6.29
C VAL A 410 15.19 -12.72 -6.49
N GLU A 411 16.27 -12.94 -7.23
CA GLU A 411 16.82 -14.28 -7.39
C GLU A 411 17.28 -14.86 -6.06
N ASP A 412 17.06 -16.15 -5.87
CA ASP A 412 17.55 -16.83 -4.68
C ASP A 412 19.09 -16.78 -4.63
N TYR A 413 19.64 -16.66 -3.43
CA TYR A 413 21.09 -16.66 -3.24
C TYR A 413 21.70 -18.00 -3.67
N ILE A 414 22.71 -17.94 -4.56
CA ILE A 414 23.43 -19.10 -5.04
C ILE A 414 24.70 -19.29 -4.20
N TYR A 415 24.84 -20.45 -3.57
CA TYR A 415 26.03 -20.85 -2.84
C TYR A 415 26.57 -22.18 -3.40
N GLN A 416 27.82 -22.20 -3.86
CA GLN A 416 28.46 -23.37 -4.45
C GLN A 416 27.62 -24.04 -5.56
N ASN A 417 27.08 -23.26 -6.48
CA ASN A 417 26.18 -23.67 -7.57
C ASN A 417 24.84 -24.30 -7.13
N GLU A 418 24.42 -24.12 -5.85
CA GLU A 418 23.12 -24.54 -5.37
C GLU A 418 22.28 -23.32 -4.98
N LEU A 419 21.02 -23.29 -5.40
CA LEU A 419 20.04 -22.28 -4.99
C LEU A 419 19.65 -22.50 -3.52
N ILE A 420 19.79 -21.45 -2.72
CA ILE A 420 19.40 -21.47 -1.30
C ILE A 420 17.98 -20.95 -1.14
N ASN A 421 17.04 -21.87 -0.96
CA ASN A 421 15.60 -21.60 -0.80
C ASN A 421 15.03 -22.25 0.46
N GLY A 422 13.73 -22.09 0.71
CA GLY A 422 13.06 -22.60 1.91
C GLY A 422 13.21 -24.11 2.19
N ALA A 423 13.59 -24.92 1.20
CA ALA A 423 13.87 -26.35 1.35
C ALA A 423 15.32 -26.65 1.79
N SER A 424 16.24 -25.69 1.66
CA SER A 424 17.66 -25.85 2.00
C SER A 424 17.88 -26.13 3.50
N SER A 425 19.06 -26.66 3.86
CA SER A 425 19.43 -26.90 5.26
C SER A 425 19.45 -25.60 6.07
N LEU A 426 19.17 -25.70 7.36
CA LEU A 426 19.11 -24.52 8.26
C LEU A 426 20.42 -23.71 8.21
N ASN A 427 21.58 -24.39 8.24
CA ASN A 427 22.88 -23.72 8.21
C ASN A 427 23.07 -22.86 6.95
N ARG A 428 22.58 -23.32 5.79
CA ARG A 428 22.61 -22.55 4.55
C ARG A 428 21.64 -21.38 4.55
N LEU A 429 20.42 -21.59 5.10
CA LEU A 429 19.42 -20.54 5.22
C LEU A 429 19.85 -19.37 6.10
N VAL A 430 20.73 -19.62 7.06
CA VAL A 430 21.22 -18.60 8.01
C VAL A 430 22.73 -18.33 7.84
N SER A 431 23.34 -18.68 6.70
CA SER A 431 24.75 -18.38 6.44
C SER A 431 24.99 -16.86 6.43
N ASP A 432 26.19 -16.43 6.79
CA ASP A 432 26.51 -15.00 6.85
C ASP A 432 26.47 -14.33 5.48
N GLU A 433 26.81 -15.07 4.45
CA GLU A 433 26.75 -14.63 3.06
C GLU A 433 25.29 -14.37 2.64
N ARG A 434 24.37 -15.30 2.95
CA ARG A 434 22.95 -15.11 2.66
C ARG A 434 22.35 -13.94 3.47
N VAL A 435 22.74 -13.79 4.73
CA VAL A 435 22.31 -12.65 5.56
C VAL A 435 22.79 -11.32 4.97
N ASN A 436 24.04 -11.26 4.49
CA ASN A 436 24.56 -10.07 3.82
C ASN A 436 23.82 -9.80 2.51
N TYR A 437 23.52 -10.84 1.74
CA TYR A 437 22.73 -10.72 0.52
C TYR A 437 21.32 -10.17 0.79
N ILE A 438 20.63 -10.67 1.82
CA ILE A 438 19.33 -10.16 2.24
C ILE A 438 19.42 -8.66 2.59
N LEU A 439 20.41 -8.26 3.40
CA LEU A 439 20.62 -6.86 3.75
C LEU A 439 20.90 -5.99 2.52
N GLN A 440 21.75 -6.45 1.62
CA GLN A 440 22.07 -5.75 0.37
C GLN A 440 20.83 -5.57 -0.50
N GLN A 441 20.01 -6.60 -0.67
CA GLN A 441 18.79 -6.51 -1.48
C GLN A 441 17.74 -5.59 -0.82
N THR A 442 17.55 -5.71 0.49
CA THR A 442 16.59 -4.85 1.20
C THR A 442 16.98 -3.38 1.21
N ASP A 443 18.27 -3.09 1.24
CA ASP A 443 18.79 -1.72 1.13
C ASP A 443 18.69 -1.18 -0.30
N TYR A 444 18.99 -2.03 -1.29
CA TYR A 444 18.92 -1.69 -2.72
C TYR A 444 17.50 -1.32 -3.16
N TYR A 445 16.49 -2.12 -2.77
CA TYR A 445 15.09 -1.83 -3.12
C TYR A 445 14.44 -0.79 -2.22
N GLY A 446 14.99 -0.55 -1.03
CA GLY A 446 14.59 0.51 -0.13
C GLY A 446 13.22 0.31 0.52
N TYR A 447 12.75 1.37 1.15
CA TYR A 447 11.44 1.46 1.82
C TYR A 447 10.95 2.91 1.79
N SER A 448 9.64 3.15 1.97
CA SER A 448 9.10 4.49 2.10
C SER A 448 9.11 4.97 3.57
N GLY A 449 9.20 6.30 3.79
CA GLY A 449 9.19 6.90 5.12
C GLY A 449 10.58 7.06 5.77
N ARG A 450 10.59 7.58 7.00
CA ARG A 450 11.82 7.93 7.75
C ARG A 450 12.48 6.74 8.42
N ILE A 451 11.67 5.83 8.92
CA ILE A 451 12.09 4.71 9.75
C ILE A 451 11.67 3.43 9.05
N LEU A 452 12.59 2.50 8.97
CA LEU A 452 12.30 1.17 8.45
C LEU A 452 11.45 0.39 9.47
N HIS A 453 10.28 -0.01 9.03
CA HIS A 453 9.37 -0.92 9.73
C HIS A 453 9.14 -2.15 8.86
N GLY A 454 10.07 -3.10 8.95
CA GLY A 454 10.11 -4.25 8.07
C GLY A 454 9.43 -5.48 8.67
N LEU A 455 8.88 -6.32 7.79
CA LEU A 455 8.35 -7.64 8.13
C LEU A 455 9.01 -8.69 7.23
N ILE A 456 9.64 -9.70 7.82
CA ILE A 456 10.30 -10.79 7.10
C ILE A 456 9.56 -12.10 7.37
N PHE A 457 9.13 -12.80 6.32
CA PHE A 457 8.51 -14.11 6.40
C PHE A 457 9.52 -15.21 6.07
N CYS A 458 9.78 -16.08 7.05
CA CYS A 458 10.68 -17.23 6.94
C CYS A 458 9.92 -18.55 6.80
N SER A 459 10.63 -19.60 6.42
CA SER A 459 10.08 -20.95 6.31
C SER A 459 10.04 -21.70 7.65
N ARG A 460 10.96 -21.39 8.60
CA ARG A 460 11.13 -22.12 9.86
C ARG A 460 11.35 -21.19 11.05
N LYS A 461 10.85 -21.60 12.21
CA LYS A 461 11.02 -20.86 13.48
C LYS A 461 12.48 -20.62 13.84
N LYS A 462 13.32 -21.67 13.76
CA LYS A 462 14.76 -21.56 14.03
C LYS A 462 15.48 -20.64 13.05
N GLU A 463 15.07 -20.63 11.78
CA GLU A 463 15.58 -19.68 10.79
C GLU A 463 15.30 -18.24 11.22
N ALA A 464 14.05 -17.95 11.63
CA ALA A 464 13.66 -16.61 12.08
C ALA A 464 14.45 -16.16 13.33
N GLU A 465 14.66 -17.04 14.30
CA GLU A 465 15.40 -16.75 15.52
C GLU A 465 16.88 -16.41 15.22
N ILE A 466 17.56 -17.25 14.45
CA ILE A 466 18.99 -17.06 14.11
C ILE A 466 19.16 -15.84 13.17
N LEU A 467 18.24 -15.66 12.22
CA LEU A 467 18.28 -14.49 11.33
C LEU A 467 18.12 -13.18 12.13
N ALA A 468 17.23 -13.13 13.12
CA ALA A 468 17.05 -11.97 13.99
C ALA A 468 18.33 -11.64 14.77
N GLU A 469 19.00 -12.65 15.32
CA GLU A 469 20.28 -12.46 16.03
C GLU A 469 21.38 -11.92 15.09
N LYS A 470 21.49 -12.52 13.90
CA LYS A 470 22.53 -12.13 12.92
C LYS A 470 22.29 -10.73 12.35
N LEU A 471 21.05 -10.38 12.03
CA LEU A 471 20.70 -9.03 11.60
C LEU A 471 21.01 -8.00 12.70
N THR A 472 20.68 -8.33 13.95
CA THR A 472 20.97 -7.44 15.10
C THR A 472 22.47 -7.22 15.28
N LYS A 473 23.30 -8.25 15.10
CA LYS A 473 24.77 -8.13 15.14
C LYS A 473 25.36 -7.28 14.01
N LYS A 474 24.58 -7.04 12.94
CA LYS A 474 24.95 -6.22 11.78
C LYS A 474 24.24 -4.85 11.78
N ASP A 475 24.00 -4.26 12.96
CA ASP A 475 23.36 -2.95 13.16
C ASP A 475 21.95 -2.85 12.56
N CYS A 476 21.28 -4.00 12.42
CA CYS A 476 19.89 -4.09 12.00
C CYS A 476 19.04 -4.76 13.09
N PRO A 477 18.68 -4.05 14.17
CA PRO A 477 17.94 -4.60 15.30
C PRO A 477 16.65 -5.28 14.85
N SER A 478 16.53 -6.58 15.15
CA SER A 478 15.43 -7.41 14.66
C SER A 478 14.92 -8.35 15.75
N LEU A 479 13.65 -8.75 15.68
CA LEU A 479 13.03 -9.68 16.63
C LEU A 479 12.32 -10.80 15.89
N ALA A 480 12.54 -12.02 16.34
CA ALA A 480 11.78 -13.19 15.90
C ALA A 480 10.48 -13.34 16.71
N ILE A 481 9.38 -13.61 16.02
CA ILE A 481 8.05 -13.85 16.59
C ILE A 481 7.45 -15.13 16.00
N SER A 482 6.93 -15.97 16.86
CA SER A 482 6.33 -17.26 16.48
C SER A 482 4.91 -17.44 16.99
N GLY A 483 4.17 -18.41 16.43
CA GLY A 483 2.81 -18.75 16.85
C GLY A 483 2.72 -19.24 18.30
N THR A 484 3.81 -19.74 18.86
CA THR A 484 3.89 -20.22 20.25
C THR A 484 4.15 -19.11 21.27
N ASP A 485 4.48 -17.89 20.82
CA ASP A 485 4.70 -16.75 21.71
C ASP A 485 3.38 -16.23 22.29
N SER A 486 3.41 -15.76 23.53
CA SER A 486 2.24 -15.18 24.18
C SER A 486 1.78 -13.90 23.46
N ILE A 487 0.50 -13.59 23.57
CA ILE A 487 -0.11 -12.38 23.01
C ILE A 487 0.65 -11.13 23.46
N SER A 488 0.94 -11.05 24.78
CA SER A 488 1.68 -9.91 25.36
C SER A 488 3.08 -9.75 24.76
N LYS A 489 3.80 -10.85 24.46
CA LYS A 489 5.11 -10.79 23.82
C LYS A 489 5.01 -10.24 22.39
N ARG A 490 4.01 -10.69 21.63
CA ARG A 490 3.76 -10.21 20.25
C ARG A 490 3.40 -8.73 20.21
N GLU A 491 2.52 -8.27 21.11
CA GLU A 491 2.15 -6.86 21.21
C GLU A 491 3.33 -5.98 21.61
N LYS A 492 4.18 -6.43 22.55
CA LYS A 492 5.41 -5.72 22.90
C LYS A 492 6.38 -5.61 21.72
N ALA A 493 6.49 -6.66 20.91
CA ALA A 493 7.36 -6.63 19.72
C ALA A 493 6.82 -5.65 18.66
N VAL A 494 5.50 -5.64 18.41
CA VAL A 494 4.88 -4.66 17.50
C VAL A 494 5.11 -3.24 18.00
N LYS A 495 4.88 -2.95 19.27
CA LYS A 495 5.15 -1.62 19.86
C LYS A 495 6.62 -1.19 19.74
N ARG A 496 7.56 -2.12 19.81
CA ARG A 496 8.99 -1.83 19.61
C ARG A 496 9.28 -1.49 18.14
N LEU A 497 8.63 -2.19 17.19
CA LEU A 497 8.72 -1.86 15.78
C LEU A 497 8.15 -0.46 15.51
N GLU A 498 6.92 -0.18 15.96
CA GLU A 498 6.25 1.12 15.80
C GLU A 498 7.08 2.30 16.34
N LYS A 499 7.82 2.08 17.45
CA LYS A 499 8.73 3.07 18.02
C LYS A 499 10.10 3.14 17.34
N GLY A 500 10.34 2.37 16.28
CA GLY A 500 11.64 2.31 15.60
C GLY A 500 12.76 1.68 16.43
N GLN A 501 12.47 1.01 17.55
CA GLN A 501 13.46 0.33 18.38
C GLN A 501 13.98 -0.96 17.76
N VAL A 502 13.25 -1.51 16.81
CA VAL A 502 13.66 -2.61 15.94
C VAL A 502 13.27 -2.29 14.51
N LYS A 503 14.07 -2.75 13.54
CA LYS A 503 13.87 -2.53 12.11
C LYS A 503 13.01 -3.61 11.48
N TYR A 504 13.15 -4.87 11.93
CA TYR A 504 12.39 -6.00 11.39
C TYR A 504 11.73 -6.83 12.48
N LEU A 505 10.49 -7.24 12.23
CA LEU A 505 9.90 -8.43 12.84
C LEU A 505 10.03 -9.60 11.87
N ILE A 506 10.54 -10.73 12.34
CA ILE A 506 10.79 -11.92 11.55
C ILE A 506 9.87 -13.03 12.03
N THR A 507 9.10 -13.61 11.12
CA THR A 507 8.04 -14.55 11.49
C THR A 507 7.89 -15.69 10.48
N VAL A 508 7.19 -16.75 10.89
CA VAL A 508 6.83 -17.85 10.00
C VAL A 508 5.38 -17.71 9.53
N ASP A 509 4.39 -17.76 10.43
CA ASP A 509 2.96 -17.72 10.07
C ASP A 509 2.11 -16.80 10.94
N VAL A 510 2.75 -16.07 11.87
CA VAL A 510 2.01 -15.37 12.94
C VAL A 510 1.19 -14.19 12.42
N PHE A 511 1.68 -13.51 11.42
CA PHE A 511 1.07 -12.29 10.88
C PHE A 511 0.33 -12.51 9.55
N ASN A 512 0.05 -13.75 9.17
CA ASN A 512 -0.76 -14.03 7.97
C ASN A 512 -2.19 -13.49 8.14
N GLU A 513 -2.76 -13.56 9.35
CA GLU A 513 -4.12 -13.12 9.66
C GLU A 513 -4.20 -12.37 10.99
N GLY A 514 -5.10 -11.38 11.06
CA GLY A 514 -5.60 -10.82 12.34
C GLY A 514 -4.71 -9.81 13.08
N VAL A 515 -3.46 -9.57 12.69
CA VAL A 515 -2.62 -8.54 13.30
C VAL A 515 -2.53 -7.35 12.37
N ASP A 516 -2.81 -6.19 12.92
CA ASP A 516 -2.74 -4.91 12.23
C ASP A 516 -1.49 -4.17 12.66
N ILE A 517 -0.58 -3.91 11.70
CA ILE A 517 0.65 -3.15 11.92
C ILE A 517 0.72 -2.08 10.82
N PRO A 518 0.03 -0.93 10.99
CA PRO A 518 -0.08 0.08 9.94
C PRO A 518 1.25 0.68 9.50
N CYS A 519 2.26 0.66 10.36
CA CYS A 519 3.57 1.25 10.08
C CYS A 519 4.45 0.44 9.12
N ILE A 520 4.09 -0.77 8.71
CA ILE A 520 4.90 -1.61 7.83
C ILE A 520 5.12 -0.90 6.48
N ASN A 521 6.39 -0.73 6.11
CA ASN A 521 6.81 -0.10 4.86
C ASN A 521 7.79 -0.94 4.02
N GLN A 522 8.15 -2.13 4.48
CA GLN A 522 8.89 -3.12 3.69
C GLN A 522 8.49 -4.53 4.10
N ILE A 523 8.21 -5.39 3.12
CA ILE A 523 7.91 -6.82 3.33
C ILE A 523 8.91 -7.66 2.54
N VAL A 524 9.51 -8.65 3.20
CA VAL A 524 10.48 -9.58 2.61
C VAL A 524 9.94 -11.00 2.75
N LEU A 525 9.81 -11.68 1.64
CA LEU A 525 9.35 -13.07 1.57
C LEU A 525 10.55 -13.99 1.29
N LEU A 526 11.06 -14.67 2.31
CA LEU A 526 12.18 -15.61 2.21
C LEU A 526 11.72 -17.06 2.01
N ARG A 527 10.43 -17.24 1.80
CA ARG A 527 9.84 -18.57 1.56
C ARG A 527 8.98 -18.57 0.32
N ASN A 528 8.96 -19.68 -0.39
CA ASN A 528 8.02 -19.90 -1.48
C ASN A 528 6.62 -20.10 -0.90
N THR A 529 5.68 -19.28 -1.32
CA THR A 529 4.27 -19.39 -0.92
C THR A 529 3.48 -19.92 -2.12
N GLN A 530 3.04 -21.18 -2.04
CA GLN A 530 2.21 -21.80 -3.09
C GLN A 530 0.76 -21.34 -3.06
N SER A 531 0.30 -20.77 -1.95
CA SER A 531 -1.06 -20.27 -1.78
C SER A 531 -1.14 -18.78 -2.12
N SER A 532 -1.88 -18.44 -3.16
CA SER A 532 -2.21 -17.06 -3.53
C SER A 532 -2.92 -16.32 -2.38
N ILE A 533 -3.72 -17.04 -1.59
CA ILE A 533 -4.44 -16.51 -0.42
C ILE A 533 -3.44 -16.01 0.63
N VAL A 534 -2.47 -16.86 1.01
CA VAL A 534 -1.44 -16.50 2.00
C VAL A 534 -0.58 -15.35 1.49
N PHE A 535 -0.23 -15.34 0.21
CA PHE A 535 0.54 -14.27 -0.42
C PHE A 535 -0.19 -12.93 -0.33
N VAL A 536 -1.47 -12.87 -0.73
CA VAL A 536 -2.30 -11.65 -0.65
C VAL A 536 -2.48 -11.18 0.79
N GLN A 537 -2.65 -12.10 1.74
CA GLN A 537 -2.77 -11.76 3.16
C GLN A 537 -1.48 -11.19 3.74
N GLN A 538 -0.32 -11.70 3.33
CA GLN A 538 1.00 -11.19 3.74
C GLN A 538 1.25 -9.80 3.17
N LEU A 539 1.01 -9.59 1.88
CA LEU A 539 1.10 -8.27 1.23
C LEU A 539 0.15 -7.26 1.89
N GLY A 540 -1.07 -7.66 2.18
CA GLY A 540 -2.08 -6.80 2.79
C GLY A 540 -1.69 -6.17 4.13
N ARG A 541 -0.59 -6.63 4.75
CA ARG A 541 -0.05 -6.04 6.00
C ARG A 541 0.65 -4.69 5.77
N GLY A 542 1.24 -4.49 4.60
CA GLY A 542 1.93 -3.24 4.23
C GLY A 542 1.11 -2.31 3.35
N LEU A 543 -0.16 -2.63 3.04
CA LEU A 543 -0.98 -1.87 2.09
C LEU A 543 -1.94 -0.87 2.75
N ARG A 544 -1.79 -0.57 4.01
CA ARG A 544 -2.66 0.39 4.71
C ARG A 544 -2.20 1.82 4.49
N LYS A 545 -3.19 2.71 4.32
CA LYS A 545 -2.99 4.16 4.34
C LYS A 545 -3.05 4.71 5.74
#